data_0e72f176aae89dc32086ef37b2439663
#
_entry.id   0e72f176aae89dc32086ef37b2439663
#
_cell.length_a   1.000
_cell.length_b   1.000
_cell.length_c   1.000
_cell.angle_alpha   90.00
_cell.angle_beta   90.00
_cell.angle_gamma   90.00
#
_symmetry.space_group_name_H-M   'P 1'
#
loop_
_entity.id
_entity.type
_entity.pdbx_description
1 polymer ?
#
loop_
_entity_poly.entity_id
_entity_poly.type
_entity_poly.pdbx_seq_one_letter_code
_entity_poly.pdbx_strand_id
1 'polypeptide(L)'
;MKRFDLISGWKFNVGDENPSLINLNEWLPAKVPGTVHTDLLENKIIDEPFFDDNELKQRWICESDWIYKTTFSRPPDFSSGLPVFLVFEGIDTIAEIYLNNSLLGNSINMFLKYEFEVTSLLKETNELVVRFYSPLKYAGEQETKYGRLPVALNSERVFIRKAQYSFGWDWGPSFPTAGIWRPVYLLQRNFSFIRNISFSVKDLNNNKADIKIGI
;
A
#
# COMPACT_ATOMS: atom_id res chain seq x y z
N MET A 1 3.32 19.06 -16.06
CA MET A 1 3.15 18.05 -15.00
C MET A 1 4.47 17.89 -14.29
N LYS A 2 4.52 17.98 -12.95
CA LYS A 2 5.73 17.81 -12.13
C LYS A 2 5.49 16.72 -11.10
N ARG A 3 6.50 15.86 -10.87
CA ARG A 3 6.46 14.76 -9.93
C ARG A 3 7.56 14.91 -8.88
N PHE A 4 7.22 14.62 -7.63
CA PHE A 4 8.14 14.59 -6.50
C PHE A 4 7.98 13.27 -5.74
N ASP A 5 8.99 12.41 -5.81
CA ASP A 5 8.96 11.08 -5.20
C ASP A 5 9.19 11.15 -3.69
N LEU A 6 8.37 10.45 -2.92
CA LEU A 6 8.44 10.34 -1.47
C LEU A 6 9.11 9.02 -1.09
N ILE A 7 10.43 8.90 -1.35
CA ILE A 7 11.20 7.65 -1.20
C ILE A 7 12.10 7.62 0.05
N SER A 8 12.20 8.72 0.80
CA SER A 8 13.13 8.83 1.93
C SER A 8 12.45 9.28 3.20
N GLY A 9 13.13 9.09 4.34
CA GLY A 9 12.65 9.55 5.65
C GLY A 9 11.51 8.73 6.23
N TRP A 10 11.16 7.61 5.62
CA TRP A 10 10.12 6.73 6.14
C TRP A 10 10.57 6.03 7.41
N LYS A 11 9.62 5.92 8.33
CA LYS A 11 9.73 5.17 9.58
C LYS A 11 8.47 4.35 9.78
N PHE A 12 8.60 3.24 10.50
CA PHE A 12 7.46 2.39 10.85
C PHE A 12 7.47 2.00 12.32
N ASN A 13 6.30 1.63 12.82
CA ASN A 13 6.10 1.07 14.14
C ASN A 13 4.86 0.18 14.16
N VAL A 14 4.69 -0.60 15.21
CA VAL A 14 3.46 -1.32 15.50
C VAL A 14 2.32 -0.34 15.75
N GLY A 15 1.17 -0.61 15.17
CA GLY A 15 -0.03 0.22 15.28
C GLY A 15 -1.00 -0.23 16.36
N ASP A 16 -0.83 -1.43 16.89
CA ASP A 16 -1.70 -2.00 17.92
C ASP A 16 -1.31 -1.54 19.30
N GLU A 17 -2.33 -1.34 20.15
CA GLU A 17 -2.16 -1.17 21.59
C GLU A 17 -1.87 -2.50 22.32
N ASN A 18 -1.61 -3.58 21.59
CA ASN A 18 -1.34 -4.90 22.18
C ASN A 18 0.17 -5.13 22.34
N PRO A 19 0.76 -4.77 23.49
CA PRO A 19 2.19 -4.89 23.76
C PRO A 19 2.67 -6.33 23.94
N SER A 20 1.78 -7.32 23.83
CA SER A 20 2.11 -8.72 24.11
C SER A 20 2.88 -9.41 22.98
N LEU A 21 2.85 -8.89 21.75
CA LEU A 21 3.49 -9.53 20.60
C LEU A 21 4.88 -8.96 20.32
N ILE A 22 5.01 -7.63 20.27
CA ILE A 22 6.29 -6.93 20.16
C ILE A 22 6.12 -5.48 20.63
N ASN A 23 7.08 -4.98 21.37
CA ASN A 23 7.16 -3.57 21.72
C ASN A 23 8.36 -2.95 21.00
N LEU A 24 8.10 -2.28 19.89
CA LEU A 24 9.10 -1.42 19.27
C LEU A 24 9.11 -0.10 20.06
N ASN A 25 10.07 0.03 20.98
CA ASN A 25 10.20 1.20 21.86
C ASN A 25 10.36 2.52 21.08
N GLU A 26 10.73 2.44 19.81
CA GLU A 26 10.97 3.60 18.96
C GLU A 26 10.57 3.35 17.49
N TRP A 27 10.47 4.45 16.75
CA TRP A 27 10.22 4.40 15.32
C TRP A 27 11.45 3.93 14.56
N LEU A 28 11.36 2.78 13.90
CA LEU A 28 12.43 2.20 13.10
C LEU A 28 12.41 2.76 11.66
N PRO A 29 13.59 2.85 11.00
CA PRO A 29 13.66 3.21 9.59
C PRO A 29 12.92 2.18 8.71
N ALA A 30 12.19 2.70 7.71
CA ALA A 30 11.47 1.91 6.72
C ALA A 30 11.91 2.24 5.30
N LYS A 31 11.79 1.26 4.41
CA LYS A 31 12.05 1.41 2.98
C LYS A 31 10.74 1.45 2.20
N VAL A 32 10.57 2.49 1.40
CA VAL A 32 9.41 2.64 0.52
C VAL A 32 9.89 2.88 -0.91
N PRO A 33 9.47 2.06 -1.89
CA PRO A 33 8.60 0.88 -1.77
C PRO A 33 9.19 -0.27 -0.96
N GLY A 34 8.32 -0.95 -0.18
CA GLY A 34 8.71 -2.07 0.66
C GLY A 34 7.53 -2.70 1.38
N THR A 35 7.86 -3.64 2.27
CA THR A 35 6.88 -4.33 3.11
C THR A 35 7.38 -4.43 4.55
N VAL A 36 6.47 -4.64 5.48
CA VAL A 36 6.82 -4.75 6.91
C VAL A 36 7.81 -5.89 7.19
N HIS A 37 7.71 -7.03 6.50
CA HIS A 37 8.67 -8.13 6.68
C HIS A 37 10.08 -7.73 6.28
N THR A 38 10.23 -7.04 5.13
CA THR A 38 11.54 -6.56 4.67
C THR A 38 12.12 -5.51 5.61
N ASP A 39 11.30 -4.62 6.13
CA ASP A 39 11.74 -3.60 7.07
C ASP A 39 12.15 -4.18 8.43
N LEU A 40 11.40 -5.16 8.95
CA LEU A 40 11.76 -5.88 10.18
C LEU A 40 13.07 -6.66 10.02
N LEU A 41 13.26 -7.32 8.88
CA LEU A 41 14.49 -8.04 8.56
C LEU A 41 15.70 -7.09 8.47
N GLU A 42 15.57 -5.98 7.72
CA GLU A 42 16.64 -4.97 7.59
C GLU A 42 17.03 -4.36 8.95
N ASN A 43 16.06 -4.18 9.85
CA ASN A 43 16.28 -3.69 11.21
C ASN A 43 16.71 -4.80 12.20
N LYS A 44 16.90 -6.04 11.75
CA LYS A 44 17.33 -7.20 12.57
C LYS A 44 16.38 -7.52 13.73
N ILE A 45 15.09 -7.26 13.55
CA ILE A 45 14.04 -7.60 14.51
C ILE A 45 13.59 -9.04 14.31
N ILE A 46 13.67 -9.54 13.08
CA ILE A 46 13.35 -10.93 12.71
C ILE A 46 14.53 -11.56 11.98
N ASP A 47 14.59 -12.88 12.04
CA ASP A 47 15.49 -13.69 11.22
C ASP A 47 14.94 -13.85 9.79
N GLU A 48 15.75 -14.45 8.89
CA GLU A 48 15.36 -14.72 7.50
C GLU A 48 14.02 -15.48 7.45
N PRO A 49 12.96 -14.87 6.87
CA PRO A 49 11.60 -15.45 6.91
C PRO A 49 11.48 -16.82 6.23
N PHE A 50 12.29 -17.07 5.19
CA PHE A 50 12.25 -18.31 4.40
C PHE A 50 13.14 -19.42 4.97
N PHE A 51 13.75 -19.21 6.13
CA PHE A 51 14.63 -20.20 6.75
C PHE A 51 13.88 -21.01 7.82
N ASP A 52 13.99 -22.36 7.73
CA ASP A 52 13.44 -23.32 8.69
C ASP A 52 11.95 -23.08 8.98
N ASP A 53 11.55 -22.94 10.23
CA ASP A 53 10.18 -22.70 10.71
C ASP A 53 9.88 -21.22 11.03
N ASN A 54 10.69 -20.31 10.52
CA ASN A 54 10.54 -18.87 10.79
C ASN A 54 9.19 -18.30 10.32
N GLU A 55 8.59 -18.87 9.29
CA GLU A 55 7.22 -18.54 8.88
C GLU A 55 6.23 -18.62 10.06
N LEU A 56 6.31 -19.70 10.82
CA LEU A 56 5.42 -19.93 11.97
C LEU A 56 5.72 -18.99 13.12
N LYS A 57 7.02 -18.76 13.40
CA LYS A 57 7.48 -17.86 14.46
C LYS A 57 7.15 -16.39 14.18
N GLN A 58 7.03 -16.03 12.90
CA GLN A 58 6.80 -14.66 12.45
C GLN A 58 5.33 -14.36 12.07
N ARG A 59 4.42 -15.31 12.28
CA ARG A 59 2.99 -15.13 11.98
C ARG A 59 2.37 -13.89 12.65
N TRP A 60 2.86 -13.50 13.82
CA TRP A 60 2.43 -12.30 14.55
C TRP A 60 2.52 -11.02 13.70
N ILE A 61 3.42 -10.95 12.72
CA ILE A 61 3.58 -9.80 11.82
C ILE A 61 2.30 -9.55 11.03
N CYS A 62 1.69 -10.63 10.54
CA CYS A 62 0.45 -10.56 9.76
C CYS A 62 -0.79 -10.35 10.64
N GLU A 63 -0.67 -10.61 11.93
CA GLU A 63 -1.73 -10.43 12.94
C GLU A 63 -1.67 -9.04 13.59
N SER A 64 -0.65 -8.23 13.31
CA SER A 64 -0.45 -6.90 13.85
C SER A 64 -0.87 -5.81 12.88
N ASP A 65 -1.33 -4.67 13.42
CA ASP A 65 -1.47 -3.43 12.70
C ASP A 65 -0.12 -2.71 12.63
N TRP A 66 0.10 -1.95 11.55
CA TRP A 66 1.36 -1.26 11.33
C TRP A 66 1.13 0.20 10.95
N ILE A 67 2.03 1.08 11.38
CA ILE A 67 1.99 2.50 11.00
C ILE A 67 3.30 2.85 10.30
N TYR A 68 3.17 3.45 9.12
CA TYR A 68 4.27 4.04 8.37
C TYR A 68 4.11 5.55 8.35
N LYS A 69 5.20 6.29 8.54
CA LYS A 69 5.18 7.74 8.43
C LYS A 69 6.43 8.30 7.80
N THR A 70 6.27 9.45 7.14
CA THR A 70 7.38 10.28 6.68
C THR A 70 7.05 11.74 6.81
N THR A 71 8.09 12.57 6.90
CA THR A 71 7.96 14.04 6.86
C THR A 71 8.64 14.54 5.61
N PHE A 72 8.04 15.51 4.93
CA PHE A 72 8.60 16.11 3.72
C PHE A 72 8.26 17.58 3.62
N SER A 73 9.13 18.36 2.99
CA SER A 73 8.87 19.76 2.66
C SER A 73 8.07 19.86 1.36
N ARG A 74 7.28 20.92 1.25
CA ARG A 74 6.61 21.23 -0.01
C ARG A 74 7.66 21.40 -1.12
N PRO A 75 7.50 20.72 -2.29
CA PRO A 75 8.45 20.86 -3.38
C PRO A 75 8.53 22.33 -3.88
N PRO A 76 9.72 22.94 -3.90
CA PRO A 76 9.87 24.37 -4.19
C PRO A 76 9.53 24.73 -5.64
N ASP A 77 9.56 23.76 -6.53
CA ASP A 77 9.25 23.93 -7.95
C ASP A 77 7.75 23.78 -8.28
N PHE A 78 6.91 23.46 -7.29
CA PHE A 78 5.46 23.40 -7.47
C PHE A 78 4.88 24.80 -7.57
N SER A 79 4.17 25.06 -8.68
CA SER A 79 3.54 26.35 -8.94
C SER A 79 2.31 26.55 -8.04
N SER A 80 2.11 27.77 -7.55
CA SER A 80 0.89 28.12 -6.82
C SER A 80 -0.33 28.02 -7.74
N GLY A 81 -1.47 27.62 -7.17
CA GLY A 81 -2.75 27.60 -7.89
C GLY A 81 -2.99 26.38 -8.80
N LEU A 82 -2.02 25.49 -8.98
CA LEU A 82 -2.23 24.24 -9.71
C LEU A 82 -2.55 23.08 -8.76
N PRO A 83 -3.43 22.15 -9.16
CA PRO A 83 -3.78 21.01 -8.32
C PRO A 83 -2.60 20.06 -8.09
N VAL A 84 -2.47 19.61 -6.84
CA VAL A 84 -1.47 18.64 -6.41
C VAL A 84 -2.17 17.40 -5.88
N PHE A 85 -1.72 16.26 -6.33
CA PHE A 85 -2.24 14.95 -5.96
C PHE A 85 -1.16 14.16 -5.23
N LEU A 86 -1.52 13.54 -4.11
CA LEU A 86 -0.75 12.48 -3.49
C LEU A 86 -1.16 11.17 -4.15
N VAL A 87 -0.17 10.45 -4.68
CA VAL A 87 -0.39 9.25 -5.49
C VAL A 87 0.34 8.07 -4.89
N PHE A 88 -0.38 6.98 -4.66
CA PHE A 88 0.17 5.67 -4.35
C PHE A 88 -0.09 4.72 -5.51
N GLU A 89 0.96 4.17 -6.10
CA GLU A 89 0.82 3.18 -7.18
C GLU A 89 0.36 1.81 -6.65
N GLY A 90 0.50 1.56 -5.36
CA GLY A 90 0.00 0.36 -4.69
C GLY A 90 0.24 0.37 -3.19
N ILE A 91 -0.81 0.04 -2.44
CA ILE A 91 -0.84 -0.11 -0.98
C ILE A 91 -1.32 -1.53 -0.67
N ASP A 92 -0.59 -2.27 0.14
CA ASP A 92 -0.91 -3.64 0.50
C ASP A 92 -1.28 -3.74 1.98
N THR A 93 -2.55 -3.81 2.32
CA THR A 93 -3.77 -3.82 1.54
C THR A 93 -4.82 -2.92 2.19
N ILE A 94 -5.20 -3.21 3.46
CA ILE A 94 -6.20 -2.47 4.22
C ILE A 94 -5.49 -1.36 4.95
N ALA A 95 -5.74 -0.12 4.56
CA ALA A 95 -5.05 1.01 5.17
C ALA A 95 -5.89 2.28 5.17
N GLU A 96 -5.60 3.14 6.13
CA GLU A 96 -6.03 4.54 6.19
C GLU A 96 -4.84 5.45 5.88
N ILE A 97 -5.08 6.49 5.10
CA ILE A 97 -4.06 7.43 4.66
C ILE A 97 -4.37 8.83 5.21
N TYR A 98 -3.41 9.41 5.92
CA TYR A 98 -3.53 10.73 6.54
C TYR A 98 -2.43 11.67 6.06
N LEU A 99 -2.79 12.90 5.75
CA LEU A 99 -1.85 14.00 5.51
C LEU A 99 -2.13 15.12 6.51
N ASN A 100 -1.12 15.51 7.29
CA ASN A 100 -1.23 16.56 8.30
C ASN A 100 -2.41 16.35 9.26
N ASN A 101 -2.59 15.12 9.73
CA ASN A 101 -3.70 14.65 10.59
C ASN A 101 -5.09 14.62 9.91
N SER A 102 -5.19 14.95 8.63
CA SER A 102 -6.45 14.84 7.89
C SER A 102 -6.55 13.51 7.17
N LEU A 103 -7.62 12.76 7.41
CA LEU A 103 -7.90 11.51 6.69
C LEU A 103 -8.18 11.85 5.21
N LEU A 104 -7.39 11.27 4.31
CA LEU A 104 -7.58 11.40 2.86
C LEU A 104 -8.51 10.33 2.31
N GLY A 105 -8.43 9.12 2.86
CA GLY A 105 -9.21 7.97 2.44
C GLY A 105 -8.58 6.64 2.83
N ASN A 106 -9.17 5.56 2.30
CA ASN A 106 -8.82 4.19 2.65
C ASN A 106 -8.35 3.40 1.43
N SER A 107 -7.46 2.43 1.67
CA SER A 107 -7.12 1.37 0.73
C SER A 107 -7.77 0.06 1.17
N ILE A 108 -8.33 -0.70 0.23
CA ILE A 108 -8.90 -2.03 0.43
C ILE A 108 -8.51 -3.02 -0.67
N ASN A 109 -7.62 -2.62 -1.57
CA ASN A 109 -7.23 -3.41 -2.74
C ASN A 109 -5.78 -3.08 -3.13
N MET A 110 -4.88 -4.06 -3.05
CA MET A 110 -3.47 -3.83 -3.34
C MET A 110 -3.14 -3.55 -4.80
N PHE A 111 -4.05 -3.89 -5.72
CA PHE A 111 -3.83 -3.77 -7.17
C PHE A 111 -4.28 -2.44 -7.75
N LEU A 112 -4.89 -1.58 -6.93
CA LEU A 112 -5.36 -0.27 -7.35
C LEU A 112 -4.32 0.81 -7.04
N LYS A 113 -4.31 1.81 -7.92
CA LYS A 113 -3.69 3.09 -7.68
C LYS A 113 -4.66 3.97 -6.89
N TYR A 114 -4.15 4.63 -5.86
CA TYR A 114 -4.90 5.59 -5.04
C TYR A 114 -4.37 7.00 -5.30
N GLU A 115 -5.26 7.94 -5.49
CA GLU A 115 -4.93 9.31 -5.85
C GLU A 115 -5.85 10.28 -5.08
N PHE A 116 -5.24 11.16 -4.28
CA PHE A 116 -5.93 12.12 -3.42
C PHE A 116 -5.51 13.53 -3.77
N GLU A 117 -6.46 14.42 -4.04
CA GLU A 117 -6.15 15.83 -4.19
C GLU A 117 -5.81 16.44 -2.83
N VAL A 118 -4.60 17.00 -2.72
CA VAL A 118 -4.04 17.52 -1.46
C VAL A 118 -3.66 18.99 -1.52
N THR A 119 -4.08 19.71 -2.56
CA THR A 119 -3.69 21.09 -2.84
C THR A 119 -3.87 22.00 -1.63
N SER A 120 -5.03 21.93 -0.98
CA SER A 120 -5.37 22.78 0.19
C SER A 120 -4.78 22.29 1.51
N LEU A 121 -4.31 21.05 1.57
CA LEU A 121 -3.77 20.43 2.78
C LEU A 121 -2.24 20.57 2.90
N LEU A 122 -1.55 20.86 1.77
CA LEU A 122 -0.10 20.99 1.76
C LEU A 122 0.35 22.25 2.50
N LYS A 123 1.27 22.03 3.43
CA LYS A 123 2.00 23.05 4.22
C LYS A 123 3.45 23.12 3.76
N GLU A 124 4.26 24.02 4.35
CA GLU A 124 5.72 24.05 4.14
C GLU A 124 6.38 22.74 4.60
N THR A 125 5.97 22.22 5.75
CA THR A 125 6.36 20.89 6.24
C THR A 125 5.12 20.05 6.42
N ASN A 126 5.17 18.82 5.93
CA ASN A 126 4.05 17.89 5.90
C ASN A 126 4.43 16.59 6.58
N GLU A 127 3.46 15.98 7.27
CA GLU A 127 3.55 14.61 7.76
C GLU A 127 2.54 13.75 7.02
N LEU A 128 3.03 12.67 6.41
CA LEU A 128 2.22 11.63 5.78
C LEU A 128 2.26 10.38 6.63
N VAL A 129 1.07 9.88 7.00
CA VAL A 129 0.90 8.68 7.82
C VAL A 129 0.02 7.69 7.06
N VAL A 130 0.44 6.43 7.04
CA VAL A 130 -0.35 5.31 6.50
C VAL A 130 -0.48 4.27 7.61
N ARG A 131 -1.71 4.05 8.08
CA ARG A 131 -2.04 3.03 9.06
C ARG A 131 -2.56 1.79 8.35
N PHE A 132 -1.85 0.68 8.47
CA PHE A 132 -2.23 -0.62 7.95
C PHE A 132 -2.93 -1.43 9.02
N TYR A 133 -4.03 -2.05 8.66
CA TYR A 133 -4.73 -3.02 9.50
C TYR A 133 -4.28 -4.43 9.13
N SER A 134 -4.23 -5.30 10.14
CA SER A 134 -3.87 -6.69 9.97
C SER A 134 -4.73 -7.36 8.89
N PRO A 135 -4.11 -7.95 7.85
CA PRO A 135 -4.86 -8.65 6.81
C PRO A 135 -5.61 -9.87 7.34
N LEU A 136 -5.08 -10.54 8.36
CA LEU A 136 -5.71 -11.71 8.96
C LEU A 136 -6.88 -11.34 9.86
N LYS A 137 -6.76 -10.31 10.71
CA LYS A 137 -7.88 -9.80 11.52
C LYS A 137 -9.03 -9.35 10.62
N TYR A 138 -8.72 -8.51 9.62
CA TYR A 138 -9.72 -8.03 8.67
C TYR A 138 -10.44 -9.17 7.96
N ALA A 139 -9.69 -10.14 7.41
CA ALA A 139 -10.28 -11.26 6.70
C ALA A 139 -11.14 -12.15 7.61
N GLY A 140 -10.72 -12.38 8.86
CA GLY A 140 -11.49 -13.11 9.86
C GLY A 140 -12.80 -12.42 10.26
N GLU A 141 -12.79 -11.08 10.35
CA GLU A 141 -14.01 -10.29 10.56
C GLU A 141 -14.99 -10.43 9.38
N GLN A 142 -14.46 -10.39 8.14
CA GLN A 142 -15.29 -10.59 6.95
C GLN A 142 -15.85 -12.03 6.88
N GLU A 143 -15.05 -13.05 7.22
CA GLU A 143 -15.52 -14.42 7.29
C GLU A 143 -16.63 -14.59 8.35
N THR A 144 -16.47 -13.95 9.50
CA THR A 144 -17.51 -13.94 10.54
C THR A 144 -18.80 -13.29 10.06
N LYS A 145 -18.69 -12.20 9.30
CA LYS A 145 -19.84 -11.43 8.80
C LYS A 145 -20.58 -12.13 7.64
N TYR A 146 -19.85 -12.75 6.73
CA TYR A 146 -20.42 -13.28 5.49
C TYR A 146 -20.49 -14.81 5.45
N GLY A 147 -19.94 -15.48 6.44
CA GLY A 147 -19.83 -16.94 6.51
C GLY A 147 -18.63 -17.47 5.74
N ARG A 148 -18.21 -18.67 6.11
CA ARG A 148 -17.09 -19.36 5.46
C ARG A 148 -17.42 -19.77 4.04
N LEU A 149 -16.53 -19.43 3.11
CA LEU A 149 -16.66 -19.86 1.71
C LEU A 149 -15.93 -21.19 1.48
N PRO A 150 -16.44 -22.05 0.58
CA PRO A 150 -15.85 -23.36 0.28
C PRO A 150 -14.63 -23.17 -0.63
N VAL A 151 -13.48 -22.94 -0.05
CA VAL A 151 -12.20 -22.78 -0.76
C VAL A 151 -11.15 -23.71 -0.18
N ALA A 152 -10.18 -24.11 -1.00
CA ALA A 152 -9.04 -24.87 -0.55
C ALA A 152 -8.05 -23.95 0.20
N LEU A 153 -7.22 -24.51 1.09
CA LEU A 153 -6.24 -23.79 1.91
C LEU A 153 -6.89 -22.76 2.85
N ASN A 154 -6.22 -21.65 3.09
CA ASN A 154 -6.71 -20.61 3.99
C ASN A 154 -7.96 -19.92 3.46
N SER A 155 -9.04 -19.96 4.24
CA SER A 155 -10.32 -19.33 3.87
C SER A 155 -10.25 -17.81 3.88
N GLU A 156 -9.39 -17.23 4.70
CA GLU A 156 -9.23 -15.78 4.86
C GLU A 156 -8.88 -15.07 3.54
N ARG A 157 -8.10 -15.72 2.68
CA ARG A 157 -7.60 -15.14 1.43
C ARG A 157 -8.68 -14.62 0.48
N VAL A 158 -9.89 -15.16 0.53
CA VAL A 158 -10.98 -14.79 -0.39
C VAL A 158 -11.70 -13.50 0.02
N PHE A 159 -11.49 -13.03 1.25
CA PHE A 159 -12.12 -11.83 1.77
C PHE A 159 -11.29 -10.56 1.60
N ILE A 160 -10.07 -10.68 1.06
CA ILE A 160 -9.17 -9.55 0.88
C ILE A 160 -8.63 -9.47 -0.55
N ARG A 161 -8.60 -8.27 -1.11
CA ARG A 161 -8.08 -7.99 -2.46
C ARG A 161 -6.56 -7.87 -2.46
N LYS A 162 -5.91 -8.99 -2.17
CA LYS A 162 -4.46 -9.16 -2.04
C LYS A 162 -3.99 -10.32 -2.90
N ALA A 163 -2.71 -10.37 -3.24
CA ALA A 163 -2.14 -11.50 -3.96
C ALA A 163 -2.40 -12.81 -3.20
N GLN A 164 -3.10 -13.75 -3.83
CA GLN A 164 -3.57 -14.96 -3.18
C GLN A 164 -2.44 -15.85 -2.68
N TYR A 165 -1.31 -15.88 -3.38
CA TYR A 165 -0.11 -16.62 -2.98
C TYR A 165 0.50 -16.10 -1.66
N SER A 166 0.20 -14.87 -1.24
CA SER A 166 0.67 -14.33 0.05
C SER A 166 0.14 -15.12 1.26
N PHE A 167 -0.96 -15.86 1.09
CA PHE A 167 -1.56 -16.70 2.14
C PHE A 167 -1.02 -18.13 2.16
N GLY A 168 0.10 -18.37 1.45
CA GLY A 168 0.71 -19.67 1.33
C GLY A 168 0.10 -20.55 0.24
N TRP A 169 0.86 -21.55 -0.14
CA TRP A 169 0.47 -22.59 -1.09
C TRP A 169 1.18 -23.90 -0.71
N ASP A 170 0.92 -24.99 -1.43
CA ASP A 170 1.57 -26.28 -1.19
C ASP A 170 3.10 -26.26 -1.42
N TRP A 171 3.59 -25.25 -2.12
CA TRP A 171 5.01 -25.03 -2.44
C TRP A 171 5.61 -23.74 -1.84
N GLY A 172 4.84 -22.94 -1.13
CA GLY A 172 5.30 -21.66 -0.64
C GLY A 172 4.70 -21.24 0.71
N PRO A 173 5.49 -20.53 1.53
CA PRO A 173 5.08 -20.11 2.86
C PRO A 173 3.99 -19.02 2.83
N SER A 174 3.37 -18.80 3.99
CA SER A 174 2.31 -17.81 4.18
C SER A 174 2.86 -16.53 4.79
N PHE A 175 2.97 -15.48 3.98
CA PHE A 175 3.37 -14.13 4.41
C PHE A 175 2.37 -13.08 3.91
N PRO A 176 1.14 -13.01 4.47
CA PRO A 176 0.19 -11.94 4.15
C PRO A 176 0.65 -10.61 4.74
N THR A 177 1.73 -10.07 4.19
CA THR A 177 2.41 -8.85 4.65
C THR A 177 1.57 -7.58 4.50
N ALA A 178 2.09 -6.44 4.94
CA ALA A 178 1.55 -5.11 4.72
C ALA A 178 2.66 -4.16 4.26
N GLY A 179 2.29 -3.07 3.57
CA GLY A 179 3.26 -2.04 3.20
C GLY A 179 2.89 -1.21 1.98
N ILE A 180 3.70 -0.18 1.73
CA ILE A 180 3.64 0.63 0.52
C ILE A 180 4.53 -0.03 -0.52
N TRP A 181 3.99 -1.02 -1.24
CA TRP A 181 4.77 -1.93 -2.08
C TRP A 181 5.13 -1.38 -3.47
N ARG A 182 4.55 -0.23 -3.84
CA ARG A 182 4.84 0.51 -5.08
C ARG A 182 5.15 1.98 -4.78
N PRO A 183 5.66 2.74 -5.76
CA PRO A 183 6.03 4.14 -5.57
C PRO A 183 4.90 5.00 -5.01
N VAL A 184 5.29 5.96 -4.16
CA VAL A 184 4.45 7.03 -3.65
C VAL A 184 5.09 8.38 -3.99
N TYR A 185 4.27 9.34 -4.45
CA TYR A 185 4.77 10.64 -4.90
C TYR A 185 3.69 11.73 -4.87
N LEU A 186 4.14 12.97 -4.86
CA LEU A 186 3.30 14.12 -5.20
C LEU A 186 3.33 14.37 -6.70
N LEU A 187 2.18 14.69 -7.27
CA LEU A 187 2.01 14.97 -8.69
C LEU A 187 1.25 16.28 -8.88
N GLN A 188 1.95 17.31 -9.37
CA GLN A 188 1.30 18.54 -9.78
C GLN A 188 0.88 18.45 -11.25
N ARG A 189 -0.39 18.73 -11.52
CA ARG A 189 -0.99 18.68 -12.86
C ARG A 189 -1.51 20.04 -13.29
N ASN A 190 -1.72 20.22 -14.59
CA ASN A 190 -2.53 21.29 -15.11
C ASN A 190 -4.02 20.98 -14.85
N PHE A 191 -4.89 21.99 -14.93
CA PHE A 191 -6.34 21.82 -14.76
C PHE A 191 -6.95 20.87 -15.80
N SER A 192 -6.37 20.82 -17.00
CA SER A 192 -6.79 19.89 -18.04
C SER A 192 -5.66 18.92 -18.36
N PHE A 193 -5.95 17.62 -18.31
CA PHE A 193 -5.01 16.55 -18.64
C PHE A 193 -5.77 15.31 -19.11
N ILE A 194 -5.11 14.53 -19.96
CA ILE A 194 -5.62 13.23 -20.38
C ILE A 194 -5.32 12.22 -19.25
N ARG A 195 -6.37 11.66 -18.68
CA ARG A 195 -6.25 10.69 -17.58
C ARG A 195 -5.93 9.29 -18.08
N ASN A 196 -6.66 8.87 -19.11
CA ASN A 196 -6.51 7.55 -19.71
C ASN A 196 -6.66 7.65 -21.23
N ILE A 197 -5.90 6.84 -21.94
CA ILE A 197 -6.10 6.61 -23.37
C ILE A 197 -6.32 5.12 -23.52
N SER A 198 -7.42 4.75 -24.15
CA SER A 198 -7.69 3.37 -24.54
C SER A 198 -7.74 3.25 -26.05
N PHE A 199 -7.28 2.13 -26.56
CA PHE A 199 -7.45 1.80 -27.98
C PHE A 199 -7.92 0.36 -28.14
N SER A 200 -8.73 0.13 -29.14
CA SER A 200 -9.16 -1.20 -29.53
C SER A 200 -9.20 -1.32 -31.05
N VAL A 201 -8.71 -2.42 -31.57
CA VAL A 201 -8.83 -2.75 -33.00
C VAL A 201 -10.26 -3.22 -33.25
N LYS A 202 -10.99 -2.55 -34.13
CA LYS A 202 -12.36 -2.90 -34.52
C LYS A 202 -12.38 -3.89 -35.68
N ASP A 203 -11.50 -3.68 -36.63
CA ASP A 203 -11.36 -4.53 -37.81
C ASP A 203 -9.92 -4.59 -38.24
N LEU A 204 -9.48 -5.73 -38.73
CA LEU A 204 -8.12 -5.97 -39.19
C LEU A 204 -8.13 -6.85 -40.43
N ASN A 205 -7.51 -6.35 -41.49
CA ASN A 205 -7.23 -7.13 -42.68
C ASN A 205 -5.76 -6.95 -43.10
N ASN A 206 -5.33 -7.61 -44.18
CA ASN A 206 -3.92 -7.62 -44.58
C ASN A 206 -3.31 -6.26 -44.88
N ASN A 207 -4.12 -5.23 -45.11
CA ASN A 207 -3.65 -3.92 -45.57
C ASN A 207 -4.14 -2.75 -44.70
N LYS A 208 -5.07 -3.00 -43.72
CA LYS A 208 -5.73 -1.95 -42.94
C LYS A 208 -6.14 -2.43 -41.56
N ALA A 209 -5.97 -1.55 -40.59
CA ALA A 209 -6.54 -1.72 -39.24
C ALA A 209 -7.43 -0.53 -38.90
N ASP A 210 -8.67 -0.77 -38.54
CA ASP A 210 -9.58 0.24 -38.00
C ASP A 210 -9.47 0.26 -36.48
N ILE A 211 -8.98 1.40 -35.94
CA ILE A 211 -8.70 1.58 -34.51
C ILE A 211 -9.69 2.57 -33.90
N LYS A 212 -10.32 2.18 -32.79
CA LYS A 212 -11.07 3.08 -31.91
C LYS A 212 -10.17 3.57 -30.80
N ILE A 213 -10.04 4.89 -30.66
CA ILE A 213 -9.35 5.56 -29.56
C ILE A 213 -10.40 6.20 -28.65
N GLY A 214 -10.34 5.92 -27.36
CA GLY A 214 -11.12 6.59 -26.31
C GLY A 214 -10.18 7.43 -25.43
N ILE A 215 -10.57 8.64 -25.12
CA ILE A 215 -9.85 9.60 -24.28
C ILE A 215 -10.73 9.99 -23.12
#